data_94a3a7fa4bbcc5ade0e6b4cf0a5e6dc1
#
_entry.id   94a3a7fa4bbcc5ade0e6b4cf0a5e6dc1
#
_cell.length_a   1.000
_cell.length_b   1.000
_cell.length_c   1.000
_cell.angle_alpha   90.00
_cell.angle_beta   90.00
_cell.angle_gamma   90.00
#
_symmetry.space_group_name_H-M   'P 1'
#
loop_
_entity.id
_entity.type
_entity.pdbx_description
1 polymer ?
#
loop_
_entity_poly.entity_id
_entity_poly.type
_entity_poly.pdbx_seq_one_letter_code
_entity_poly.pdbx_strand_id
1 'polypeptide(L)'
;MTQLLFILLAVFSVSCASVRFTGTPLNTATATAKKAPLTDVQKKQWAHLDLLRDSIPGMSIQRAYDELIKGRKGDTVIVAVIDSGIDIEHPALASVIWTNEKEVPNNGIDDDNNGYVDDIHGWNFLGNTERENLEYIRLLRKETPGSERYKEFQEKSQSSLENSKNQLGMISYLLDALPKSKDTIAAALGTTNFSLKEAKDFSPKSMAYMQALSIYELSVQQNISVPLLKKAKKQEESSLAAHHNIDFFGRTSVGDNPDDWNDWPYGDGNVIGPKKSGAEHGTHVAGIIAARAGNGHQGIARQVKIMVLRAVPDGDEYDKDIARAIRYAVDHGAKVINASFGKPYSPHANWVDDALRYAAKKDVLFISGSGNDGKNIDTSENPSYPKDHYQNKEFVSNVISVGATNASYNSSQIAPFSNYGKENVDLFAPGHAIWSTISDGDYFFFDGTSMAAPAVTGVAAVLRSFYPKYSAEKIKSLLMSSGVPLFDELTHDNTTATPKAFSKTGKLINLYNALLAASKK
;
A
#
# COMPACT_ATOMS: atom_id res chain seq x y z
N MET A 1 25.85 -26.39 66.29
CA MET A 1 24.55 -25.71 66.05
C MET A 1 24.63 -25.06 64.66
N THR A 2 24.16 -25.74 63.67
CA THR A 2 24.23 -25.30 62.25
C THR A 2 22.81 -24.87 61.86
N GLN A 3 22.61 -23.55 61.66
CA GLN A 3 21.32 -23.01 61.16
C GLN A 3 21.26 -23.21 59.65
N LEU A 4 20.30 -23.98 59.19
CA LEU A 4 19.91 -24.11 57.80
C LEU A 4 18.99 -22.95 57.41
N LEU A 5 19.46 -22.08 56.51
CA LEU A 5 18.67 -20.97 55.96
C LEU A 5 17.91 -21.51 54.75
N PHE A 6 16.58 -21.68 54.87
CA PHE A 6 15.69 -22.00 53.75
C PHE A 6 15.38 -20.70 53.00
N ILE A 7 15.93 -20.56 51.78
CA ILE A 7 15.53 -19.52 50.86
C ILE A 7 14.27 -20.02 50.12
N LEU A 8 13.12 -19.43 50.41
CA LEU A 8 11.88 -19.66 49.69
C LEU A 8 11.95 -18.91 48.33
N LEU A 9 12.19 -19.61 47.25
CA LEU A 9 12.07 -19.06 45.88
C LEU A 9 10.57 -18.93 45.56
N ALA A 10 10.01 -17.73 45.69
CA ALA A 10 8.68 -17.44 45.21
C ALA A 10 8.70 -17.37 43.67
N VAL A 11 8.29 -18.45 42.99
CA VAL A 11 8.04 -18.46 41.55
C VAL A 11 6.77 -17.65 41.29
N PHE A 12 6.94 -16.39 40.93
CA PHE A 12 5.84 -15.59 40.38
C PHE A 12 5.48 -16.17 39.02
N SER A 13 4.51 -17.09 38.96
CA SER A 13 3.84 -17.44 37.73
C SER A 13 3.03 -16.23 37.24
N VAL A 14 3.63 -15.43 36.36
CA VAL A 14 2.89 -14.42 35.61
C VAL A 14 1.91 -15.18 34.73
N SER A 15 0.69 -15.36 35.23
CA SER A 15 -0.43 -15.82 34.41
C SER A 15 -0.67 -14.77 33.33
N CYS A 16 -0.23 -15.06 32.10
CA CYS A 16 -0.62 -14.30 30.93
C CYS A 16 -2.14 -14.45 30.73
N ALA A 17 -2.93 -13.69 31.46
CA ALA A 17 -4.34 -13.57 31.21
C ALA A 17 -4.50 -12.93 29.81
N SER A 18 -5.08 -13.68 28.87
CA SER A 18 -5.38 -13.14 27.54
C SER A 18 -6.25 -11.89 27.69
N VAL A 19 -5.81 -10.79 27.07
CA VAL A 19 -6.58 -9.53 27.07
C VAL A 19 -7.95 -9.79 26.49
N ARG A 20 -9.01 -9.43 27.25
CA ARG A 20 -10.38 -9.52 26.75
C ARG A 20 -10.94 -8.12 26.50
N PHE A 21 -11.46 -7.93 25.30
CA PHE A 21 -12.25 -6.77 24.93
C PHE A 21 -13.72 -7.15 24.95
N THR A 22 -14.57 -6.31 25.53
CA THR A 22 -16.00 -6.52 25.66
C THR A 22 -16.76 -5.39 24.97
N GLY A 23 -17.78 -5.73 24.22
CA GLY A 23 -18.61 -4.78 23.48
C GLY A 23 -19.58 -5.51 22.57
N THR A 24 -20.41 -4.76 21.87
CA THR A 24 -21.33 -5.28 20.87
C THR A 24 -20.72 -5.08 19.47
N PRO A 25 -20.58 -6.12 18.66
CA PRO A 25 -20.16 -6.00 17.27
C PRO A 25 -21.06 -5.05 16.49
N LEU A 26 -20.46 -4.35 15.52
CA LEU A 26 -21.19 -3.41 14.67
C LEU A 26 -22.24 -4.16 13.83
N ASN A 27 -23.47 -3.67 13.88
CA ASN A 27 -24.55 -4.11 12.99
C ASN A 27 -24.83 -2.96 12.00
N THR A 28 -24.42 -3.12 10.76
CA THR A 28 -24.54 -2.10 9.71
C THR A 28 -25.88 -2.09 8.99
N ALA A 29 -26.84 -2.95 9.38
CA ALA A 29 -28.17 -3.02 8.73
C ALA A 29 -28.95 -1.70 8.77
N THR A 30 -28.64 -0.79 9.70
CA THR A 30 -29.26 0.53 9.81
C THR A 30 -28.31 1.67 9.41
N ALA A 31 -27.16 1.34 8.83
CA ALA A 31 -26.19 2.34 8.44
C ALA A 31 -26.71 3.24 7.31
N THR A 32 -26.40 4.51 7.40
CA THR A 32 -26.79 5.49 6.39
C THR A 32 -25.56 6.25 5.89
N ALA A 33 -25.53 6.53 4.59
CA ALA A 33 -24.48 7.35 3.99
C ALA A 33 -24.53 8.79 4.53
N LYS A 34 -23.36 9.41 4.69
CA LYS A 34 -23.24 10.84 4.98
C LYS A 34 -23.76 11.65 3.80
N LYS A 35 -24.71 12.56 4.07
CA LYS A 35 -25.33 13.42 3.04
C LYS A 35 -24.49 14.67 2.73
N ALA A 36 -23.82 15.22 3.75
CA ALA A 36 -22.97 16.39 3.60
C ALA A 36 -21.57 16.00 3.10
N PRO A 37 -20.88 16.87 2.33
CA PRO A 37 -19.48 16.67 1.97
C PRO A 37 -18.60 16.46 3.21
N LEU A 38 -17.50 15.74 3.05
CA LEU A 38 -16.51 15.58 4.11
C LEU A 38 -15.84 16.93 4.41
N THR A 39 -15.69 17.25 5.70
CA THR A 39 -14.83 18.35 6.14
C THR A 39 -13.36 18.00 5.86
N ASP A 40 -12.47 19.02 5.86
CA ASP A 40 -11.05 18.77 5.60
C ASP A 40 -10.40 17.85 6.64
N VAL A 41 -10.85 17.91 7.90
CA VAL A 41 -10.45 16.96 8.93
C VAL A 41 -10.92 15.54 8.59
N GLN A 42 -12.18 15.39 8.19
CA GLN A 42 -12.73 14.09 7.81
C GLN A 42 -12.04 13.51 6.58
N LYS A 43 -11.69 14.32 5.58
CA LYS A 43 -10.93 13.88 4.40
C LYS A 43 -9.60 13.27 4.80
N LYS A 44 -8.89 13.86 5.78
CA LYS A 44 -7.60 13.34 6.26
C LYS A 44 -7.72 12.08 7.13
N GLN A 45 -8.88 11.84 7.74
CA GLN A 45 -9.06 10.80 8.74
C GLN A 45 -10.12 9.74 8.38
N TRP A 46 -10.75 9.83 7.22
CA TRP A 46 -11.92 9.03 6.91
C TRP A 46 -11.70 7.51 7.08
N ALA A 47 -10.51 7.02 6.76
CA ALA A 47 -10.14 5.62 6.94
C ALA A 47 -10.23 5.14 8.40
N HIS A 48 -10.08 6.03 9.37
CA HIS A 48 -10.13 5.74 10.82
C HIS A 48 -11.53 5.87 11.43
N LEU A 49 -12.47 6.48 10.71
CA LEU A 49 -13.81 6.78 11.20
C LEU A 49 -14.71 5.53 11.23
N ASP A 50 -15.93 5.69 11.73
CA ASP A 50 -16.88 4.59 11.97
C ASP A 50 -18.18 4.82 11.19
N LEU A 51 -18.65 3.78 10.48
CA LEU A 51 -19.85 3.89 9.65
C LEU A 51 -21.11 4.24 10.47
N LEU A 52 -21.24 3.73 11.70
CA LEU A 52 -22.42 4.00 12.53
C LEU A 52 -22.33 5.32 13.30
N ARG A 53 -21.12 5.72 13.75
CA ARG A 53 -20.92 6.97 14.51
C ARG A 53 -20.82 8.19 13.59
N ASP A 54 -20.11 8.04 12.48
CA ASP A 54 -19.69 9.14 11.61
C ASP A 54 -20.42 9.15 10.26
N SER A 55 -21.17 8.09 9.96
CA SER A 55 -21.77 7.80 8.64
C SER A 55 -20.72 7.74 7.51
N ILE A 56 -19.48 7.35 7.83
CA ILE A 56 -18.35 7.26 6.91
C ILE A 56 -17.79 5.83 7.00
N PRO A 57 -17.65 5.11 5.87
CA PRO A 57 -17.27 3.69 5.85
C PRO A 57 -15.77 3.49 6.05
N GLY A 58 -15.25 3.91 7.21
CA GLY A 58 -13.89 3.64 7.65
C GLY A 58 -13.79 2.35 8.48
N MET A 59 -12.61 2.11 9.04
CA MET A 59 -12.25 0.85 9.72
C MET A 59 -12.55 0.85 11.22
N SER A 60 -13.23 1.88 11.77
CA SER A 60 -13.54 2.06 13.20
C SER A 60 -12.29 2.05 14.10
N ILE A 61 -11.17 2.58 13.61
CA ILE A 61 -9.90 2.61 14.34
C ILE A 61 -10.03 3.49 15.59
N GLN A 62 -10.49 4.74 15.43
CA GLN A 62 -10.67 5.67 16.54
C GLN A 62 -11.58 5.07 17.61
N ARG A 63 -12.72 4.49 17.19
CA ARG A 63 -13.66 3.85 18.11
C ARG A 63 -13.03 2.69 18.87
N ALA A 64 -12.22 1.85 18.20
CA ALA A 64 -11.54 0.74 18.84
C ALA A 64 -10.56 1.22 19.94
N TYR A 65 -9.80 2.28 19.67
CA TYR A 65 -8.90 2.87 20.67
C TYR A 65 -9.66 3.51 21.82
N ASP A 66 -10.74 4.21 21.57
CA ASP A 66 -11.52 4.91 22.60
C ASP A 66 -12.30 3.96 23.51
N GLU A 67 -12.98 2.97 22.92
CA GLU A 67 -13.93 2.13 23.67
C GLU A 67 -13.31 0.81 24.16
N LEU A 68 -12.41 0.20 23.37
CA LEU A 68 -11.86 -1.12 23.69
C LEU A 68 -10.44 -1.04 24.25
N ILE A 69 -9.51 -0.43 23.54
CA ILE A 69 -8.09 -0.41 23.94
C ILE A 69 -7.87 0.48 25.15
N LYS A 70 -8.42 1.70 25.18
CA LYS A 70 -8.40 2.60 26.35
C LYS A 70 -7.00 2.78 26.96
N GLY A 71 -5.99 3.00 26.12
CA GLY A 71 -4.61 3.20 26.56
C GLY A 71 -3.85 1.93 26.96
N ARG A 72 -4.48 0.75 26.93
CA ARG A 72 -3.76 -0.52 27.14
C ARG A 72 -2.70 -0.70 26.06
N LYS A 73 -1.57 -1.27 26.44
CA LYS A 73 -0.46 -1.58 25.55
C LYS A 73 -0.38 -3.09 25.36
N GLY A 74 -0.20 -3.53 24.13
CA GLY A 74 0.18 -4.90 23.80
C GLY A 74 1.70 -5.01 23.59
N ASP A 75 2.14 -6.14 23.10
CA ASP A 75 3.54 -6.38 22.75
C ASP A 75 3.91 -5.58 21.48
N THR A 76 5.19 -5.18 21.37
CA THR A 76 5.69 -4.54 20.16
C THR A 76 5.80 -5.58 19.04
N VAL A 77 5.27 -5.25 17.86
CA VAL A 77 5.25 -6.13 16.68
C VAL A 77 6.21 -5.57 15.63
N ILE A 78 7.09 -6.39 15.10
CA ILE A 78 7.90 -6.02 13.93
C ILE A 78 7.04 -6.22 12.67
N VAL A 79 6.90 -5.16 11.89
CA VAL A 79 6.22 -5.15 10.59
C VAL A 79 7.25 -4.81 9.53
N ALA A 80 7.48 -5.71 8.59
CA ALA A 80 8.32 -5.43 7.44
C ALA A 80 7.51 -4.73 6.34
N VAL A 81 8.08 -3.69 5.76
CA VAL A 81 7.53 -2.99 4.59
C VAL A 81 8.50 -3.23 3.43
N ILE A 82 8.08 -4.03 2.46
CA ILE A 82 8.78 -4.23 1.20
C ILE A 82 8.23 -3.20 0.22
N ASP A 83 9.07 -2.22 -0.15
CA ASP A 83 8.62 -1.06 -0.94
C ASP A 83 9.80 -0.35 -1.62
N SER A 84 9.60 0.90 -2.06
CA SER A 84 10.59 1.74 -2.74
C SER A 84 11.67 2.35 -1.83
N GLY A 85 11.66 2.03 -0.53
CA GLY A 85 12.41 2.68 0.54
C GLY A 85 11.49 3.51 1.44
N ILE A 86 12.01 3.98 2.59
CA ILE A 86 11.28 4.80 3.56
C ILE A 86 12.18 5.93 4.04
N ASP A 87 11.66 7.16 4.10
CA ASP A 87 12.33 8.26 4.79
C ASP A 87 12.31 8.00 6.31
N ILE A 88 13.32 7.27 6.79
CA ILE A 88 13.47 6.91 8.21
C ILE A 88 13.73 8.12 9.11
N GLU A 89 14.06 9.27 8.53
CA GLU A 89 14.28 10.54 9.24
C GLU A 89 12.97 11.34 9.39
N HIS A 90 11.88 10.93 8.74
CA HIS A 90 10.59 11.62 8.84
C HIS A 90 10.15 11.73 10.32
N PRO A 91 9.81 12.94 10.83
CA PRO A 91 9.54 13.16 12.27
C PRO A 91 8.46 12.24 12.86
N ALA A 92 7.46 11.86 12.06
CA ALA A 92 6.40 10.96 12.49
C ALA A 92 6.79 9.47 12.43
N LEU A 93 7.90 9.10 11.78
CA LEU A 93 8.34 7.72 11.57
C LEU A 93 9.60 7.34 12.34
N ALA A 94 10.54 8.25 12.54
CA ALA A 94 11.86 7.96 13.11
C ALA A 94 11.80 7.12 14.40
N SER A 95 10.83 7.39 15.31
CA SER A 95 10.71 6.64 16.56
C SER A 95 10.12 5.23 16.41
N VAL A 96 9.55 4.91 15.26
CA VAL A 96 8.93 3.60 14.98
C VAL A 96 9.76 2.74 14.04
N ILE A 97 10.88 3.23 13.52
CA ILE A 97 11.77 2.43 12.70
C ILE A 97 12.40 1.31 13.54
N TRP A 98 12.47 0.13 12.95
CA TRP A 98 13.16 -1.02 13.53
C TRP A 98 14.67 -0.82 13.47
N THR A 99 15.37 -1.39 14.43
CA THR A 99 16.83 -1.40 14.47
C THR A 99 17.30 -2.83 14.72
N ASN A 100 18.26 -3.29 13.93
CA ASN A 100 19.00 -4.52 14.20
C ASN A 100 19.98 -4.25 15.34
N GLU A 101 19.63 -4.65 16.56
CA GLU A 101 20.45 -4.40 17.75
C GLU A 101 21.74 -5.23 17.79
N LYS A 102 21.92 -6.16 16.83
CA LYS A 102 23.12 -6.99 16.73
C LYS A 102 24.21 -6.35 15.86
N GLU A 103 23.84 -5.35 15.08
CA GLU A 103 24.75 -4.62 14.20
C GLU A 103 25.33 -3.39 14.89
N VAL A 104 26.63 -3.13 14.66
CA VAL A 104 27.31 -1.90 15.09
C VAL A 104 27.31 -0.93 13.92
N PRO A 105 26.59 0.20 14.01
CA PRO A 105 26.38 1.07 12.86
C PRO A 105 27.66 1.58 12.20
N ASN A 106 27.72 1.48 10.86
CA ASN A 106 28.76 2.05 10.00
C ASN A 106 30.18 1.52 10.28
N ASN A 107 30.33 0.29 10.75
CA ASN A 107 31.65 -0.32 10.95
C ASN A 107 32.15 -1.11 9.72
N GLY A 108 31.29 -1.36 8.71
CA GLY A 108 31.59 -2.11 7.49
C GLY A 108 31.72 -3.60 7.71
N ILE A 109 31.17 -4.12 8.82
CA ILE A 109 31.22 -5.54 9.21
C ILE A 109 29.79 -6.05 9.34
N ASP A 110 29.55 -7.28 8.93
CA ASP A 110 28.35 -8.05 9.23
C ASP A 110 28.55 -8.68 10.62
N ASP A 111 28.11 -7.97 11.69
CA ASP A 111 28.39 -8.35 13.08
C ASP A 111 27.57 -9.57 13.53
N ASP A 112 26.40 -9.79 12.95
CA ASP A 112 25.55 -10.95 13.28
C ASP A 112 25.69 -12.15 12.31
N ASN A 113 26.55 -12.01 11.31
CA ASN A 113 26.88 -13.03 10.31
C ASN A 113 25.64 -13.54 9.53
N ASN A 114 24.75 -12.62 9.20
CA ASN A 114 23.53 -12.91 8.45
C ASN A 114 23.69 -12.76 6.92
N GLY A 115 24.82 -12.23 6.46
CA GLY A 115 25.16 -11.96 5.06
C GLY A 115 24.84 -10.53 4.60
N TYR A 116 24.44 -9.62 5.52
CA TYR A 116 24.06 -8.23 5.24
C TYR A 116 24.89 -7.27 6.11
N VAL A 117 25.82 -6.56 5.50
CA VAL A 117 26.74 -5.64 6.20
C VAL A 117 25.99 -4.35 6.60
N ASP A 118 26.08 -3.96 7.89
CA ASP A 118 25.45 -2.72 8.40
C ASP A 118 23.92 -2.63 8.10
N ASP A 119 23.16 -3.71 8.23
CA ASP A 119 21.72 -3.76 7.97
C ASP A 119 20.87 -3.19 9.13
N ILE A 120 21.24 -2.02 9.61
CA ILE A 120 20.75 -1.39 10.83
C ILE A 120 19.21 -1.22 10.87
N HIS A 121 18.59 -0.88 9.74
CA HIS A 121 17.14 -0.62 9.66
C HIS A 121 16.41 -1.56 8.68
N GLY A 122 17.12 -2.54 8.16
CA GLY A 122 16.70 -3.42 7.08
C GLY A 122 17.69 -3.40 5.93
N TRP A 123 17.23 -3.70 4.71
CA TRP A 123 18.12 -3.87 3.56
C TRP A 123 17.60 -3.22 2.29
N ASN A 124 18.52 -2.72 1.48
CA ASN A 124 18.28 -2.16 0.16
C ASN A 124 18.78 -3.14 -0.92
N PHE A 125 17.89 -3.89 -1.53
CA PHE A 125 18.19 -4.83 -2.61
C PHE A 125 18.46 -4.14 -3.96
N LEU A 126 18.16 -2.85 -4.08
CA LEU A 126 18.28 -2.08 -5.32
C LEU A 126 19.57 -1.27 -5.42
N GLY A 127 20.40 -1.22 -4.35
CA GLY A 127 21.57 -0.35 -4.32
C GLY A 127 21.20 1.06 -4.77
N ASN A 128 21.93 1.59 -5.77
CA ASN A 128 21.69 2.92 -6.35
C ASN A 128 20.65 2.95 -7.48
N THR A 129 19.98 1.84 -7.78
CA THR A 129 18.93 1.80 -8.81
C THR A 129 17.69 2.56 -8.35
N GLU A 130 17.23 3.53 -9.14
CA GLU A 130 15.97 4.25 -8.91
C GLU A 130 14.86 3.75 -9.83
N ARG A 131 15.19 3.45 -11.09
CA ARG A 131 14.24 3.10 -12.15
C ARG A 131 14.55 1.75 -12.76
N GLU A 132 13.52 1.07 -13.23
CA GLU A 132 13.65 -0.21 -13.93
C GLU A 132 12.64 -0.33 -15.06
N ASN A 133 12.84 -1.28 -15.96
CA ASN A 133 11.84 -1.63 -16.95
C ASN A 133 10.63 -2.32 -16.33
N LEU A 134 9.49 -2.25 -17.01
CA LEU A 134 8.41 -3.19 -16.77
C LEU A 134 8.83 -4.60 -17.21
N GLU A 135 8.33 -5.63 -16.52
CA GLU A 135 8.78 -7.01 -16.71
C GLU A 135 8.66 -7.51 -18.16
N TYR A 136 7.58 -7.13 -18.87
CA TYR A 136 7.41 -7.57 -20.26
C TYR A 136 8.49 -7.01 -21.21
N ILE A 137 9.13 -5.88 -20.88
CA ILE A 137 10.29 -5.35 -21.64
C ILE A 137 11.52 -6.22 -21.38
N ARG A 138 11.75 -6.63 -20.11
CA ARG A 138 12.83 -7.56 -19.79
C ARG A 138 12.63 -8.92 -20.46
N LEU A 139 11.39 -9.40 -20.52
CA LEU A 139 11.02 -10.62 -21.21
C LEU A 139 11.17 -10.48 -22.73
N LEU A 140 10.75 -9.37 -23.32
CA LEU A 140 10.92 -9.11 -24.75
C LEU A 140 12.38 -9.25 -25.21
N ARG A 141 13.35 -8.81 -24.39
CA ARG A 141 14.78 -8.97 -24.69
C ARG A 141 15.25 -10.42 -24.70
N LYS A 142 14.59 -11.29 -23.92
CA LYS A 142 14.96 -12.70 -23.75
C LYS A 142 14.24 -13.63 -24.72
N GLU A 143 13.13 -13.18 -25.30
CA GLU A 143 12.34 -13.99 -26.22
C GLU A 143 13.03 -14.13 -27.60
N THR A 144 12.83 -15.27 -28.23
CA THR A 144 13.31 -15.51 -29.60
C THR A 144 12.56 -14.61 -30.58
N PRO A 145 13.24 -13.78 -31.38
CA PRO A 145 12.61 -12.93 -32.37
C PRO A 145 11.68 -13.75 -33.31
N GLY A 146 10.43 -13.28 -33.43
CA GLY A 146 9.41 -13.92 -34.25
C GLY A 146 8.57 -15.01 -33.58
N SER A 147 8.87 -15.40 -32.34
CA SER A 147 7.99 -16.25 -31.50
C SER A 147 6.65 -15.55 -31.22
N GLU A 148 5.62 -16.30 -30.86
CA GLU A 148 4.31 -15.71 -30.47
C GLU A 148 4.45 -14.77 -29.27
N ARG A 149 5.21 -15.16 -28.25
CA ARG A 149 5.46 -14.31 -27.07
C ARG A 149 6.29 -13.07 -27.41
N TYR A 150 7.26 -13.18 -28.32
CA TYR A 150 7.99 -12.01 -28.80
C TYR A 150 7.05 -11.00 -29.43
N LYS A 151 6.13 -11.45 -30.33
CA LYS A 151 5.14 -10.58 -30.96
C LYS A 151 4.21 -9.94 -29.95
N GLU A 152 3.68 -10.73 -29.02
CA GLU A 152 2.81 -10.24 -27.93
C GLU A 152 3.49 -9.12 -27.16
N PHE A 153 4.72 -9.33 -26.67
CA PHE A 153 5.45 -8.32 -25.90
C PHE A 153 5.88 -7.12 -26.75
N GLN A 154 6.18 -7.32 -28.02
CA GLN A 154 6.49 -6.25 -28.94
C GLN A 154 5.28 -5.34 -29.20
N GLU A 155 4.12 -5.90 -29.47
CA GLU A 155 2.86 -5.16 -29.64
C GLU A 155 2.49 -4.40 -28.37
N LYS A 156 2.60 -5.04 -27.21
CA LYS A 156 2.38 -4.41 -25.93
C LYS A 156 3.36 -3.25 -25.70
N SER A 157 4.62 -3.43 -26.01
CA SER A 157 5.66 -2.40 -25.88
C SER A 157 5.35 -1.18 -26.76
N GLN A 158 5.00 -1.42 -28.03
CA GLN A 158 4.66 -0.35 -28.98
C GLN A 158 3.42 0.42 -28.53
N SER A 159 2.35 -0.28 -28.14
CA SER A 159 1.11 0.33 -27.66
C SER A 159 1.34 1.14 -26.37
N SER A 160 2.08 0.60 -25.42
CA SER A 160 2.37 1.30 -24.15
C SER A 160 3.23 2.54 -24.38
N LEU A 161 4.24 2.44 -25.25
CA LEU A 161 5.10 3.57 -25.61
C LEU A 161 4.31 4.70 -26.30
N GLU A 162 3.38 4.35 -27.20
CA GLU A 162 2.51 5.32 -27.86
C GLU A 162 1.54 5.97 -26.87
N ASN A 163 0.94 5.19 -25.98
CA ASN A 163 0.07 5.71 -24.92
C ASN A 163 0.80 6.70 -24.01
N SER A 164 2.01 6.36 -23.54
CA SER A 164 2.81 7.27 -22.71
C SER A 164 3.17 8.56 -23.45
N LYS A 165 3.51 8.49 -24.74
CA LYS A 165 3.76 9.69 -25.57
C LYS A 165 2.51 10.57 -25.68
N ASN A 166 1.35 9.97 -25.90
CA ASN A 166 0.08 10.69 -26.01
C ASN A 166 -0.31 11.34 -24.67
N GLN A 167 -0.15 10.61 -23.57
CA GLN A 167 -0.38 11.14 -22.21
C GLN A 167 0.55 12.30 -21.90
N LEU A 168 1.85 12.17 -22.19
CA LEU A 168 2.82 13.25 -21.99
C LEU A 168 2.46 14.49 -22.82
N GLY A 169 1.98 14.31 -24.06
CA GLY A 169 1.48 15.38 -24.90
C GLY A 169 0.28 16.10 -24.28
N MET A 170 -0.72 15.34 -23.81
CA MET A 170 -1.91 15.90 -23.14
C MET A 170 -1.56 16.63 -21.85
N ILE A 171 -0.72 16.04 -21.00
CA ILE A 171 -0.26 16.67 -19.75
C ILE A 171 0.49 17.96 -20.04
N SER A 172 1.36 17.96 -21.04
CA SER A 172 2.15 19.15 -21.44
C SER A 172 1.23 20.25 -21.96
N TYR A 173 0.22 19.90 -22.75
CA TYR A 173 -0.83 20.84 -23.18
C TYR A 173 -1.59 21.44 -21.99
N LEU A 174 -2.06 20.62 -21.05
CA LEU A 174 -2.80 21.10 -19.88
C LEU A 174 -1.94 21.96 -18.95
N LEU A 175 -0.66 21.67 -18.82
CA LEU A 175 0.28 22.49 -18.05
C LEU A 175 0.44 23.92 -18.60
N ASP A 176 0.38 24.05 -19.91
CA ASP A 176 0.41 25.38 -20.58
C ASP A 176 -0.98 26.04 -20.56
N ALA A 177 -2.03 25.30 -20.89
CA ALA A 177 -3.37 25.83 -21.12
C ALA A 177 -4.12 26.19 -19.83
N LEU A 178 -3.97 25.43 -18.73
CA LEU A 178 -4.75 25.64 -17.52
C LEU A 178 -4.44 26.98 -16.82
N PRO A 179 -3.19 27.43 -16.64
CA PRO A 179 -2.89 28.77 -16.13
C PRO A 179 -3.46 29.87 -17.03
N LYS A 180 -3.25 29.78 -18.35
CA LYS A 180 -3.75 30.75 -19.33
C LYS A 180 -5.29 30.84 -19.32
N SER A 181 -5.96 29.70 -19.13
CA SER A 181 -7.42 29.66 -19.02
C SER A 181 -7.91 30.38 -17.77
N LYS A 182 -7.25 30.18 -16.63
CA LYS A 182 -7.56 30.90 -15.39
C LYS A 182 -7.35 32.41 -15.55
N ASP A 183 -6.26 32.82 -16.17
CA ASP A 183 -5.95 34.23 -16.42
C ASP A 183 -7.00 34.90 -17.35
N THR A 184 -7.42 34.18 -18.41
CA THR A 184 -8.47 34.65 -19.33
C THR A 184 -9.81 34.84 -18.60
N ILE A 185 -10.20 33.91 -17.75
CA ILE A 185 -11.43 34.02 -16.96
C ILE A 185 -11.32 35.14 -15.93
N ALA A 186 -10.18 35.21 -15.21
CA ALA A 186 -9.93 36.26 -14.22
C ALA A 186 -9.99 37.67 -14.81
N ALA A 187 -9.38 37.87 -15.99
CA ALA A 187 -9.41 39.15 -16.70
C ALA A 187 -10.83 39.54 -17.08
N ALA A 188 -11.68 38.61 -17.52
CA ALA A 188 -13.07 38.87 -17.88
C ALA A 188 -13.93 39.17 -16.65
N LEU A 189 -13.73 38.47 -15.53
CA LEU A 189 -14.47 38.67 -14.27
C LEU A 189 -13.94 39.85 -13.44
N GLY A 190 -12.75 40.37 -13.73
CA GLY A 190 -12.09 41.40 -12.92
C GLY A 190 -11.58 40.90 -11.55
N THR A 191 -11.43 39.59 -11.35
CA THR A 191 -10.96 39.00 -10.09
C THR A 191 -10.23 37.69 -10.35
N THR A 192 -9.19 37.42 -9.56
CA THR A 192 -8.46 36.15 -9.57
C THR A 192 -9.09 35.08 -8.66
N ASN A 193 -10.00 35.48 -7.77
CA ASN A 193 -10.72 34.57 -6.88
C ASN A 193 -12.14 34.39 -7.38
N PHE A 194 -12.42 33.30 -8.08
CA PHE A 194 -13.72 32.98 -8.66
C PHE A 194 -14.00 31.47 -8.60
N SER A 195 -15.28 31.16 -8.51
CA SER A 195 -15.78 29.78 -8.57
C SER A 195 -16.13 29.39 -10.02
N LEU A 196 -16.24 28.06 -10.25
CA LEU A 196 -16.73 27.57 -11.54
C LEU A 196 -18.12 28.07 -11.88
N LYS A 197 -18.99 28.28 -10.87
CA LYS A 197 -20.34 28.85 -11.08
C LYS A 197 -20.26 30.26 -11.61
N GLU A 198 -19.48 31.14 -10.99
CA GLU A 198 -19.29 32.53 -11.44
C GLU A 198 -18.72 32.60 -12.86
N ALA A 199 -17.75 31.71 -13.16
CA ALA A 199 -17.22 31.61 -14.52
C ALA A 199 -18.28 31.13 -15.54
N LYS A 200 -19.18 30.22 -15.16
CA LYS A 200 -20.27 29.76 -16.02
C LYS A 200 -21.36 30.83 -16.24
N ASP A 201 -21.65 31.61 -15.22
CA ASP A 201 -22.73 32.62 -15.24
C ASP A 201 -22.31 33.93 -15.96
N PHE A 202 -21.01 34.14 -16.21
CA PHE A 202 -20.48 35.33 -16.90
C PHE A 202 -21.02 35.47 -18.34
N SER A 203 -21.40 36.69 -18.74
CA SER A 203 -21.90 37.04 -20.09
C SER A 203 -21.53 38.48 -20.44
N PRO A 204 -21.19 38.81 -21.71
CA PRO A 204 -21.15 37.94 -22.88
C PRO A 204 -19.85 37.07 -22.94
N LYS A 205 -19.93 35.85 -23.50
CA LYS A 205 -18.81 34.94 -23.64
C LYS A 205 -18.20 35.05 -25.04
N SER A 206 -16.94 35.47 -25.11
CA SER A 206 -16.15 35.35 -26.34
C SER A 206 -15.74 33.89 -26.62
N MET A 207 -15.31 33.58 -27.85
CA MET A 207 -14.81 32.25 -28.20
C MET A 207 -13.62 31.87 -27.30
N ALA A 208 -12.68 32.78 -27.08
CA ALA A 208 -11.51 32.55 -26.20
C ALA A 208 -11.95 32.28 -24.75
N TYR A 209 -12.98 32.97 -24.25
CA TYR A 209 -13.53 32.73 -22.92
C TYR A 209 -14.16 31.32 -22.82
N MET A 210 -14.91 30.89 -23.84
CA MET A 210 -15.54 29.57 -23.86
C MET A 210 -14.51 28.44 -23.87
N GLN A 211 -13.43 28.60 -24.65
CA GLN A 211 -12.32 27.65 -24.64
C GLN A 211 -11.64 27.59 -23.26
N ALA A 212 -11.35 28.75 -22.66
CA ALA A 212 -10.77 28.80 -21.31
C ALA A 212 -11.71 28.18 -20.28
N LEU A 213 -13.02 28.44 -20.36
CA LEU A 213 -14.01 27.86 -19.47
C LEU A 213 -14.06 26.33 -19.57
N SER A 214 -13.98 25.76 -20.77
CA SER A 214 -13.96 24.29 -20.95
C SER A 214 -12.77 23.64 -20.26
N ILE A 215 -11.57 24.23 -20.39
CA ILE A 215 -10.36 23.71 -19.75
C ILE A 215 -10.45 23.85 -18.21
N TYR A 216 -10.94 25.00 -17.74
CA TYR A 216 -11.12 25.23 -16.30
C TYR A 216 -12.17 24.29 -15.70
N GLU A 217 -13.30 24.10 -16.39
CA GLU A 217 -14.36 23.16 -15.99
C GLU A 217 -13.82 21.73 -15.89
N LEU A 218 -13.09 21.26 -16.92
CA LEU A 218 -12.43 19.96 -16.89
C LEU A 218 -11.50 19.83 -15.66
N SER A 219 -10.71 20.88 -15.39
CA SER A 219 -9.79 20.87 -14.26
C SER A 219 -10.50 20.75 -12.90
N VAL A 220 -11.65 21.41 -12.75
CA VAL A 220 -12.45 21.34 -11.52
C VAL A 220 -13.15 19.99 -11.38
N GLN A 221 -13.77 19.49 -12.47
CA GLN A 221 -14.50 18.22 -12.47
C GLN A 221 -13.58 17.02 -12.20
N GLN A 222 -12.37 17.04 -12.76
CA GLN A 222 -11.37 15.96 -12.62
C GLN A 222 -10.35 16.23 -11.50
N ASN A 223 -10.56 17.29 -10.70
CA ASN A 223 -9.62 17.70 -9.65
C ASN A 223 -8.17 17.88 -10.14
N ILE A 224 -8.00 18.39 -11.37
CA ILE A 224 -6.69 18.60 -12.00
C ILE A 224 -6.08 19.91 -11.49
N SER A 225 -4.84 19.83 -11.01
CA SER A 225 -4.07 21.01 -10.58
C SER A 225 -2.68 21.02 -11.22
N VAL A 226 -2.06 22.21 -11.30
CA VAL A 226 -0.70 22.35 -11.85
C VAL A 226 0.34 21.47 -11.13
N PRO A 227 0.35 21.36 -9.78
CA PRO A 227 1.24 20.43 -9.09
C PRO A 227 1.03 18.97 -9.50
N LEU A 228 -0.24 18.50 -9.60
CA LEU A 228 -0.56 17.13 -10.05
C LEU A 228 -0.11 16.88 -11.48
N LEU A 229 -0.33 17.84 -12.39
CA LEU A 229 0.16 17.74 -13.77
C LEU A 229 1.69 17.68 -13.85
N LYS A 230 2.41 18.44 -13.02
CA LYS A 230 3.88 18.34 -12.96
C LYS A 230 4.34 16.98 -12.47
N LYS A 231 3.67 16.40 -11.48
CA LYS A 231 3.97 15.05 -10.96
C LYS A 231 3.70 13.99 -12.04
N ALA A 232 2.54 14.06 -12.70
CA ALA A 232 2.18 13.16 -13.80
C ALA A 232 3.16 13.29 -14.99
N LYS A 233 3.59 14.51 -15.33
CA LYS A 233 4.61 14.73 -16.38
C LYS A 233 5.90 14.01 -16.05
N LYS A 234 6.43 14.17 -14.83
CA LYS A 234 7.66 13.49 -14.37
C LYS A 234 7.52 11.98 -14.44
N GLN A 235 6.35 11.44 -14.12
CA GLN A 235 6.09 10.01 -14.19
C GLN A 235 6.09 9.49 -15.61
N GLU A 236 5.43 10.19 -16.58
CA GLU A 236 5.45 9.81 -17.99
C GLU A 236 6.84 9.95 -18.61
N GLU A 237 7.61 10.98 -18.23
CA GLU A 237 9.01 11.11 -18.64
C GLU A 237 9.86 9.94 -18.12
N SER A 238 9.62 9.46 -16.89
CA SER A 238 10.27 8.28 -16.36
C SER A 238 9.85 7.01 -17.11
N SER A 239 8.56 6.85 -17.40
CA SER A 239 8.02 5.73 -18.18
C SER A 239 8.67 5.63 -19.56
N LEU A 240 8.82 6.75 -20.27
CA LEU A 240 9.47 6.79 -21.56
C LEU A 240 10.99 6.53 -21.48
N ALA A 241 11.63 7.01 -20.42
CA ALA A 241 13.09 6.89 -20.27
C ALA A 241 13.53 5.51 -19.75
N ALA A 242 12.68 4.81 -18.99
CA ALA A 242 13.00 3.54 -18.34
C ALA A 242 11.97 2.44 -18.60
N HIS A 243 10.70 2.61 -18.17
CA HIS A 243 9.71 1.52 -18.11
C HIS A 243 9.54 0.80 -19.45
N HIS A 244 9.42 1.57 -20.56
CA HIS A 244 9.18 1.05 -21.92
C HIS A 244 10.42 1.09 -22.80
N ASN A 245 11.56 1.52 -22.28
CA ASN A 245 12.79 1.66 -23.06
C ASN A 245 13.56 0.35 -23.06
N ILE A 246 13.58 -0.35 -24.19
CA ILE A 246 14.28 -1.64 -24.34
C ILE A 246 15.80 -1.52 -24.15
N ASP A 247 16.39 -0.33 -24.36
CA ASP A 247 17.82 -0.07 -24.23
C ASP A 247 18.21 0.41 -22.82
N PHE A 248 17.24 0.50 -21.90
CA PHE A 248 17.51 0.88 -20.50
C PHE A 248 17.76 -0.36 -19.64
N PHE A 249 18.82 -0.33 -18.84
CA PHE A 249 19.25 -1.43 -17.95
C PHE A 249 19.49 -0.89 -16.54
N GLY A 250 18.41 -0.77 -15.73
CA GLY A 250 18.49 -0.22 -14.37
C GLY A 250 19.34 -1.07 -13.43
N ARG A 251 19.29 -2.41 -13.57
CA ARG A 251 20.02 -3.36 -12.71
C ARG A 251 21.54 -3.26 -12.78
N THR A 252 22.09 -2.62 -13.80
CA THR A 252 23.55 -2.48 -13.97
C THR A 252 24.24 -1.85 -12.76
N SER A 253 23.56 -0.96 -12.03
CA SER A 253 24.12 -0.31 -10.84
C SER A 253 24.16 -1.21 -9.60
N VAL A 254 23.40 -2.28 -9.57
CA VAL A 254 23.42 -3.28 -8.47
C VAL A 254 24.58 -4.24 -8.65
N GLY A 255 24.85 -4.65 -9.89
CA GLY A 255 26.00 -5.47 -10.27
C GLY A 255 25.79 -6.97 -10.11
N ASP A 256 24.58 -7.42 -9.74
CA ASP A 256 24.21 -8.83 -9.66
C ASP A 256 23.46 -9.33 -10.90
N ASN A 257 23.34 -10.64 -11.04
CA ASN A 257 22.46 -11.28 -12.00
C ASN A 257 21.09 -11.56 -11.36
N PRO A 258 20.01 -10.84 -11.73
CA PRO A 258 18.69 -11.03 -11.14
C PRO A 258 18.02 -12.36 -11.53
N ASP A 259 18.54 -13.08 -12.53
CA ASP A 259 18.05 -14.39 -12.94
C ASP A 259 18.84 -15.56 -12.28
N ASP A 260 19.87 -15.27 -11.49
CA ASP A 260 20.61 -16.26 -10.72
C ASP A 260 20.34 -16.11 -9.23
N TRP A 261 19.66 -17.11 -8.65
CA TRP A 261 19.37 -17.13 -7.21
C TRP A 261 20.66 -17.15 -6.36
N ASN A 262 21.74 -17.76 -6.86
CA ASN A 262 22.97 -17.95 -6.11
C ASN A 262 23.93 -16.75 -6.20
N ASP A 263 23.64 -15.79 -7.07
CA ASP A 263 24.41 -14.55 -7.13
C ASP A 263 24.04 -13.64 -5.95
N TRP A 264 24.80 -13.75 -4.88
CA TRP A 264 24.60 -13.19 -3.55
C TRP A 264 25.95 -13.05 -2.81
N PRO A 265 26.19 -12.04 -1.96
CA PRO A 265 25.30 -10.92 -1.58
C PRO A 265 25.34 -9.74 -2.56
N TYR A 266 24.32 -8.90 -2.52
CA TYR A 266 24.23 -7.63 -3.27
C TYR A 266 23.36 -6.62 -2.51
N GLY A 267 23.42 -5.35 -2.90
CA GLY A 267 22.69 -4.27 -2.23
C GLY A 267 23.50 -3.63 -1.09
N ASP A 268 22.84 -2.85 -0.24
CA ASP A 268 23.47 -2.09 0.84
C ASP A 268 22.48 -1.77 1.97
N GLY A 269 22.98 -1.18 3.08
CA GLY A 269 22.17 -0.75 4.24
C GLY A 269 21.41 0.58 4.04
N ASN A 270 21.48 1.24 2.89
CA ASN A 270 20.78 2.51 2.64
C ASN A 270 19.31 2.30 2.29
N VAL A 271 18.47 2.10 3.29
CA VAL A 271 17.04 1.79 3.13
C VAL A 271 16.18 2.96 2.65
N ILE A 272 16.70 4.19 2.62
CA ILE A 272 16.04 5.34 1.99
C ILE A 272 16.19 5.25 0.47
N GLY A 273 17.33 4.73 0.01
CA GLY A 273 17.75 4.75 -1.39
C GLY A 273 18.52 6.02 -1.75
N PRO A 274 18.94 6.19 -3.03
CA PRO A 274 19.82 7.27 -3.46
C PRO A 274 19.19 8.66 -3.39
N LYS A 275 17.87 8.75 -3.42
CA LYS A 275 17.10 10.00 -3.28
C LYS A 275 15.88 9.82 -2.41
N LYS A 276 15.68 10.70 -1.43
CA LYS A 276 14.48 10.69 -0.57
C LYS A 276 13.16 10.71 -1.37
N SER A 277 13.12 11.46 -2.46
CA SER A 277 11.92 11.51 -3.32
C SER A 277 11.56 10.16 -3.96
N GLY A 278 12.49 9.22 -4.05
CA GLY A 278 12.22 7.84 -4.47
C GLY A 278 11.52 7.02 -3.40
N ALA A 279 11.66 7.40 -2.13
CA ALA A 279 11.07 6.73 -0.99
C ALA A 279 9.64 7.23 -0.63
N GLU A 280 9.04 8.13 -1.42
CA GLU A 280 7.72 8.70 -1.12
C GLU A 280 6.65 7.62 -0.89
N HIS A 281 6.59 6.61 -1.77
CA HIS A 281 5.56 5.59 -1.71
C HIS A 281 5.68 4.73 -0.43
N GLY A 282 6.85 4.19 -0.14
CA GLY A 282 7.07 3.40 1.08
C GLY A 282 6.94 4.22 2.36
N THR A 283 7.29 5.53 2.33
CA THR A 283 7.07 6.46 3.43
C THR A 283 5.58 6.65 3.70
N HIS A 284 4.76 6.74 2.65
CA HIS A 284 3.31 6.86 2.75
C HIS A 284 2.70 5.57 3.33
N VAL A 285 3.12 4.42 2.85
CA VAL A 285 2.74 3.09 3.34
C VAL A 285 3.08 2.92 4.82
N ALA A 286 4.31 3.23 5.22
CA ALA A 286 4.75 3.16 6.61
C ALA A 286 3.94 4.08 7.53
N GLY A 287 3.58 5.26 7.03
CA GLY A 287 2.75 6.22 7.73
C GLY A 287 1.36 5.69 8.05
N ILE A 288 0.68 5.05 7.10
CA ILE A 288 -0.62 4.41 7.33
C ILE A 288 -0.52 3.36 8.44
N ILE A 289 0.55 2.57 8.47
CA ILE A 289 0.73 1.53 9.48
C ILE A 289 1.01 2.13 10.85
N ALA A 290 1.97 3.09 10.97
CA ALA A 290 2.66 3.33 12.23
C ALA A 290 2.99 4.79 12.57
N ALA A 291 2.68 5.78 11.72
CA ALA A 291 3.06 7.17 11.98
C ALA A 291 2.62 7.64 13.36
N ARG A 292 3.49 8.37 14.06
CA ARG A 292 3.09 9.12 15.26
C ARG A 292 2.21 10.29 14.86
N ALA A 293 1.31 10.69 15.78
CA ALA A 293 0.35 11.76 15.50
C ALA A 293 1.02 13.05 15.02
N GLY A 294 0.59 13.57 13.88
CA GLY A 294 1.10 14.80 13.27
C GLY A 294 0.27 15.21 12.05
N ASN A 295 0.13 16.50 11.80
CA ASN A 295 -0.56 17.09 10.67
C ASN A 295 -1.94 16.47 10.33
N GLY A 296 -2.71 16.11 11.37
CA GLY A 296 -4.03 15.50 11.23
C GLY A 296 -4.00 14.01 10.82
N HIS A 297 -2.83 13.38 10.87
CA HIS A 297 -2.64 11.95 10.61
C HIS A 297 -2.06 11.22 11.81
N GLN A 298 -2.45 9.97 11.97
CA GLN A 298 -1.85 9.00 12.90
C GLN A 298 -1.97 7.61 12.29
N GLY A 299 -0.90 6.82 12.38
CA GLY A 299 -0.89 5.43 11.95
C GLY A 299 -1.84 4.55 12.79
N ILE A 300 -2.23 3.43 12.20
CA ILE A 300 -3.22 2.52 12.79
C ILE A 300 -2.64 1.80 14.01
N ALA A 301 -1.41 1.29 13.91
CA ALA A 301 -0.79 0.49 14.96
C ALA A 301 0.19 1.32 15.81
N ARG A 302 -0.05 1.35 17.14
CA ARG A 302 0.75 2.17 18.08
C ARG A 302 1.93 1.40 18.70
N GLN A 303 1.91 0.08 18.67
CA GLN A 303 2.94 -0.80 19.24
C GLN A 303 3.63 -1.60 18.14
N VAL A 304 4.35 -0.91 17.27
CA VAL A 304 5.06 -1.52 16.14
C VAL A 304 6.44 -0.91 15.93
N LYS A 305 7.30 -1.69 15.27
CA LYS A 305 8.54 -1.26 14.67
C LYS A 305 8.52 -1.63 13.18
N ILE A 306 8.85 -0.68 12.32
CA ILE A 306 8.88 -0.83 10.86
C ILE A 306 10.28 -1.23 10.41
N MET A 307 10.41 -2.44 9.88
CA MET A 307 11.61 -2.92 9.21
C MET A 307 11.50 -2.53 7.73
N VAL A 308 12.53 -1.89 7.20
CA VAL A 308 12.51 -1.32 5.85
C VAL A 308 13.23 -2.24 4.87
N LEU A 309 12.53 -2.68 3.83
CA LEU A 309 13.12 -3.52 2.77
C LEU A 309 12.88 -2.86 1.42
N ARG A 310 13.93 -2.20 0.91
CA ARG A 310 13.86 -1.51 -0.37
C ARG A 310 14.11 -2.51 -1.51
N ALA A 311 13.03 -2.89 -2.20
CA ALA A 311 13.05 -3.91 -3.25
C ALA A 311 12.17 -3.55 -4.48
N VAL A 312 11.48 -2.40 -4.44
CA VAL A 312 10.56 -1.97 -5.50
C VAL A 312 11.09 -0.69 -6.14
N PRO A 313 11.59 -0.74 -7.38
CA PRO A 313 12.04 0.42 -8.13
C PRO A 313 10.85 1.20 -8.71
N ASP A 314 11.11 2.37 -9.31
CA ASP A 314 10.18 2.99 -10.27
C ASP A 314 10.21 2.17 -11.57
N GLY A 315 9.28 1.19 -11.67
CA GLY A 315 9.20 0.09 -12.63
C GLY A 315 8.81 -1.21 -11.94
N ASP A 316 8.95 -2.36 -12.62
CA ASP A 316 8.60 -3.65 -12.01
C ASP A 316 9.77 -4.21 -11.18
N GLU A 317 9.45 -4.69 -10.00
CA GLU A 317 10.35 -5.39 -9.09
C GLU A 317 10.89 -6.70 -9.68
N TYR A 318 12.05 -7.16 -9.19
CA TYR A 318 12.58 -8.46 -9.50
C TYR A 318 12.10 -9.52 -8.52
N ASP A 319 11.71 -10.69 -9.01
CA ASP A 319 11.26 -11.82 -8.19
C ASP A 319 12.31 -12.26 -7.17
N LYS A 320 13.60 -12.19 -7.54
CA LYS A 320 14.74 -12.47 -6.65
C LYS A 320 14.76 -11.56 -5.44
N ASP A 321 14.60 -10.24 -5.65
CA ASP A 321 14.63 -9.26 -4.58
C ASP A 321 13.44 -9.45 -3.63
N ILE A 322 12.26 -9.68 -4.17
CA ILE A 322 11.05 -9.91 -3.37
C ILE A 322 11.17 -11.19 -2.55
N ALA A 323 11.62 -12.29 -3.14
CA ALA A 323 11.80 -13.55 -2.42
C ALA A 323 12.85 -13.45 -1.30
N ARG A 324 13.95 -12.71 -1.54
CA ARG A 324 14.98 -12.44 -0.52
C ARG A 324 14.47 -11.49 0.56
N ALA A 325 13.74 -10.44 0.21
CA ALA A 325 13.14 -9.50 1.16
C ALA A 325 12.14 -10.21 2.09
N ILE A 326 11.30 -11.12 1.57
CA ILE A 326 10.39 -11.92 2.40
C ILE A 326 11.20 -12.78 3.38
N ARG A 327 12.25 -13.48 2.93
CA ARG A 327 13.09 -14.31 3.80
C ARG A 327 13.80 -13.48 4.84
N TYR A 328 14.41 -12.36 4.46
CA TYR A 328 15.02 -11.41 5.38
C TYR A 328 14.04 -10.98 6.49
N ALA A 329 12.84 -10.54 6.11
CA ALA A 329 11.81 -10.14 7.07
C ALA A 329 11.49 -11.23 8.09
N VAL A 330 11.34 -12.47 7.61
CA VAL A 330 11.04 -13.64 8.43
C VAL A 330 12.19 -13.94 9.40
N ASP A 331 13.43 -13.94 8.92
CA ASP A 331 14.62 -14.30 9.71
C ASP A 331 14.94 -13.25 10.78
N HIS A 332 14.55 -11.97 10.55
CA HIS A 332 14.67 -10.86 11.50
C HIS A 332 13.42 -10.65 12.35
N GLY A 333 12.50 -11.62 12.40
CA GLY A 333 11.43 -11.67 13.38
C GLY A 333 10.17 -10.86 13.04
N ALA A 334 10.00 -10.39 11.81
CA ALA A 334 8.75 -9.78 11.39
C ALA A 334 7.57 -10.74 11.62
N LYS A 335 6.42 -10.21 12.02
CA LYS A 335 5.17 -10.95 12.21
C LYS A 335 4.14 -10.65 11.14
N VAL A 336 4.30 -9.51 10.46
CA VAL A 336 3.49 -9.10 9.32
C VAL A 336 4.41 -8.47 8.29
N ILE A 337 4.21 -8.80 7.02
CA ILE A 337 4.88 -8.20 5.86
C ILE A 337 3.83 -7.45 5.06
N ASN A 338 4.11 -6.19 4.75
CA ASN A 338 3.33 -5.38 3.82
C ASN A 338 4.00 -5.36 2.46
N ALA A 339 3.24 -5.63 1.40
CA ALA A 339 3.66 -5.66 0.02
C ALA A 339 2.71 -4.80 -0.84
N SER A 340 3.05 -3.51 -0.99
CA SER A 340 2.23 -2.55 -1.74
C SER A 340 2.70 -2.42 -3.19
N PHE A 341 2.91 -3.54 -3.87
CA PHE A 341 3.39 -3.65 -5.24
C PHE A 341 2.78 -4.87 -5.93
N GLY A 342 2.98 -4.96 -7.23
CA GLY A 342 2.60 -6.13 -8.01
C GLY A 342 2.79 -5.91 -9.51
N LYS A 343 2.91 -7.02 -10.24
CA LYS A 343 3.16 -7.03 -11.69
C LYS A 343 2.42 -8.17 -12.37
N PRO A 344 2.14 -8.07 -13.68
CA PRO A 344 1.41 -9.11 -14.41
C PRO A 344 2.28 -10.31 -14.82
N TYR A 345 3.59 -10.19 -14.80
CA TYR A 345 4.53 -11.24 -15.21
C TYR A 345 5.56 -11.51 -14.11
N SER A 346 5.81 -12.78 -13.80
CA SER A 346 6.78 -13.20 -12.77
C SER A 346 7.52 -14.43 -13.30
N PRO A 347 8.66 -14.24 -13.99
CA PRO A 347 9.42 -15.34 -14.61
C PRO A 347 9.98 -16.33 -13.59
N HIS A 348 10.25 -15.87 -12.37
CA HIS A 348 10.74 -16.69 -11.26
C HIS A 348 9.73 -16.73 -10.10
N ALA A 349 8.42 -16.83 -10.42
CA ALA A 349 7.35 -16.91 -9.43
C ALA A 349 7.61 -17.99 -8.35
N ASN A 350 8.24 -19.10 -8.73
CA ASN A 350 8.60 -20.17 -7.80
C ASN A 350 9.48 -19.71 -6.62
N TRP A 351 10.37 -18.73 -6.82
CA TRP A 351 11.20 -18.20 -5.72
C TRP A 351 10.34 -17.43 -4.70
N VAL A 352 9.39 -16.66 -5.20
CA VAL A 352 8.46 -15.91 -4.36
C VAL A 352 7.48 -16.86 -3.65
N ASP A 353 6.94 -17.87 -4.37
CA ASP A 353 6.08 -18.88 -3.79
C ASP A 353 6.77 -19.64 -2.64
N ASP A 354 8.05 -20.01 -2.84
CA ASP A 354 8.85 -20.69 -1.80
C ASP A 354 9.13 -19.77 -0.60
N ALA A 355 9.31 -18.47 -0.84
CA ALA A 355 9.43 -17.50 0.24
C ALA A 355 8.10 -17.29 1.00
N LEU A 356 6.95 -17.30 0.32
CA LEU A 356 5.63 -17.28 0.96
C LEU A 356 5.37 -18.54 1.80
N ARG A 357 5.74 -19.73 1.30
CA ARG A 357 5.70 -20.98 2.08
C ARG A 357 6.61 -20.93 3.29
N TYR A 358 7.80 -20.34 3.14
CA TYR A 358 8.71 -20.13 4.27
C TYR A 358 8.11 -19.20 5.32
N ALA A 359 7.51 -18.07 4.90
CA ALA A 359 6.81 -17.15 5.79
C ALA A 359 5.64 -17.83 6.52
N ALA A 360 4.84 -18.65 5.83
CA ALA A 360 3.76 -19.44 6.42
C ALA A 360 4.28 -20.40 7.50
N LYS A 361 5.35 -21.15 7.20
CA LYS A 361 5.99 -22.07 8.15
C LYS A 361 6.54 -21.37 9.40
N LYS A 362 6.94 -20.11 9.25
CA LYS A 362 7.50 -19.27 10.34
C LYS A 362 6.44 -18.37 11.02
N ASP A 363 5.18 -18.58 10.70
CA ASP A 363 4.06 -17.84 11.30
C ASP A 363 4.10 -16.33 11.01
N VAL A 364 4.42 -15.94 9.79
CA VAL A 364 4.43 -14.56 9.32
C VAL A 364 3.29 -14.34 8.33
N LEU A 365 2.49 -13.30 8.55
CA LEU A 365 1.37 -12.90 7.69
C LEU A 365 1.90 -12.00 6.57
N PHE A 366 1.53 -12.29 5.32
CA PHE A 366 1.85 -11.48 4.15
C PHE A 366 0.59 -10.78 3.64
N ILE A 367 0.65 -9.47 3.40
CA ILE A 367 -0.50 -8.66 2.98
C ILE A 367 -0.11 -7.85 1.75
N SER A 368 -0.85 -8.04 0.65
CA SER A 368 -0.59 -7.37 -0.63
C SER A 368 -1.81 -6.61 -1.15
N GLY A 369 -1.56 -5.54 -1.92
CA GLY A 369 -2.60 -4.90 -2.72
C GLY A 369 -3.00 -5.76 -3.93
N SER A 370 -4.28 -5.71 -4.32
CA SER A 370 -4.79 -6.51 -5.44
C SER A 370 -4.43 -5.95 -6.83
N GLY A 371 -3.92 -4.72 -6.91
CA GLY A 371 -3.60 -4.01 -8.16
C GLY A 371 -4.62 -2.92 -8.50
N ASN A 372 -4.25 -2.06 -9.48
CA ASN A 372 -4.94 -0.80 -9.74
C ASN A 372 -5.44 -0.64 -11.18
N ASP A 373 -5.83 -1.73 -11.83
CA ASP A 373 -6.26 -1.75 -13.24
C ASP A 373 -7.79 -1.75 -13.38
N GLY A 374 -8.54 -1.83 -12.27
CA GLY A 374 -9.99 -1.95 -12.25
C GLY A 374 -10.50 -3.30 -12.80
N LYS A 375 -9.68 -4.35 -12.77
CA LYS A 375 -9.93 -5.62 -13.44
C LYS A 375 -10.24 -6.78 -12.50
N ASN A 376 -10.94 -7.77 -13.04
CA ASN A 376 -11.16 -9.04 -12.37
C ASN A 376 -9.90 -9.92 -12.47
N ILE A 377 -9.24 -10.16 -11.32
CA ILE A 377 -8.02 -10.97 -11.23
C ILE A 377 -8.28 -12.48 -11.02
N ASP A 378 -9.54 -12.90 -11.04
CA ASP A 378 -9.88 -14.34 -11.05
C ASP A 378 -9.68 -14.96 -12.44
N THR A 379 -9.52 -14.14 -13.48
CA THR A 379 -9.34 -14.58 -14.85
C THR A 379 -7.86 -14.74 -15.19
N SER A 380 -7.56 -15.70 -16.07
CA SER A 380 -6.18 -15.94 -16.56
C SER A 380 -5.62 -14.79 -17.41
N GLU A 381 -6.48 -13.90 -17.90
CA GLU A 381 -6.12 -12.74 -18.73
C GLU A 381 -5.55 -11.59 -17.91
N ASN A 382 -5.84 -11.56 -16.60
CA ASN A 382 -5.42 -10.51 -15.68
C ASN A 382 -4.58 -11.08 -14.51
N PRO A 383 -3.42 -11.71 -14.79
CA PRO A 383 -2.57 -12.24 -13.73
C PRO A 383 -2.01 -11.12 -12.86
N SER A 384 -1.91 -11.37 -11.56
CA SER A 384 -1.30 -10.45 -10.59
C SER A 384 -0.35 -11.23 -9.70
N TYR A 385 0.89 -10.75 -9.55
CA TYR A 385 1.93 -11.34 -8.71
C TYR A 385 2.46 -10.28 -7.71
N PRO A 386 2.86 -10.70 -6.49
CA PRO A 386 2.80 -12.06 -5.96
C PRO A 386 1.36 -12.53 -5.71
N LYS A 387 1.14 -13.83 -5.80
CA LYS A 387 -0.16 -14.47 -5.55
C LYS A 387 0.01 -15.71 -4.68
N ASP A 388 -1.09 -16.12 -4.03
CA ASP A 388 -1.10 -17.29 -3.14
C ASP A 388 -1.88 -18.47 -3.72
N HIS A 389 -2.25 -18.42 -5.01
CA HIS A 389 -3.15 -19.36 -5.63
C HIS A 389 -2.71 -19.80 -7.03
N TYR A 390 -3.07 -21.03 -7.38
CA TYR A 390 -3.04 -21.56 -8.74
C TYR A 390 -4.41 -22.15 -9.06
N GLN A 391 -4.98 -21.80 -10.21
CA GLN A 391 -6.34 -22.20 -10.59
C GLN A 391 -7.37 -21.89 -9.50
N ASN A 392 -7.30 -20.69 -8.93
CA ASN A 392 -8.14 -20.19 -7.83
C ASN A 392 -8.09 -21.05 -6.54
N LYS A 393 -7.00 -21.83 -6.34
CA LYS A 393 -6.77 -22.60 -5.13
C LYS A 393 -5.53 -22.10 -4.41
N GLU A 394 -5.72 -21.63 -3.18
CA GLU A 394 -4.62 -21.19 -2.32
C GLU A 394 -3.65 -22.33 -2.02
N PHE A 395 -2.33 -22.04 -2.07
CA PHE A 395 -1.27 -22.97 -1.70
C PHE A 395 -0.62 -22.64 -0.34
N VAL A 396 -0.98 -21.48 0.25
CA VAL A 396 -0.61 -21.04 1.60
C VAL A 396 -1.79 -20.35 2.28
N SER A 397 -1.82 -20.36 3.61
CA SER A 397 -2.94 -19.79 4.41
C SER A 397 -2.60 -18.46 5.09
N ASN A 398 -1.43 -17.88 4.80
CA ASN A 398 -0.89 -16.69 5.46
C ASN A 398 -0.83 -15.45 4.57
N VAL A 399 -1.51 -15.43 3.44
CA VAL A 399 -1.55 -14.29 2.51
C VAL A 399 -2.94 -13.66 2.52
N ILE A 400 -3.00 -12.32 2.47
CA ILE A 400 -4.24 -11.54 2.29
C ILE A 400 -4.05 -10.60 1.10
N SER A 401 -4.91 -10.74 0.09
CA SER A 401 -5.02 -9.82 -1.03
C SER A 401 -6.11 -8.79 -0.76
N VAL A 402 -5.78 -7.49 -0.91
CA VAL A 402 -6.62 -6.37 -0.44
C VAL A 402 -7.04 -5.48 -1.60
N GLY A 403 -8.36 -5.34 -1.80
CA GLY A 403 -8.96 -4.36 -2.69
C GLY A 403 -9.16 -3.00 -1.98
N ALA A 404 -9.35 -1.94 -2.77
CA ALA A 404 -9.48 -0.58 -2.28
C ALA A 404 -10.93 -0.06 -2.29
N THR A 405 -11.34 0.64 -1.21
CA THR A 405 -12.59 1.41 -1.16
C THR A 405 -12.32 2.91 -1.10
N ASN A 406 -13.37 3.69 -1.39
CA ASN A 406 -13.45 5.13 -1.16
C ASN A 406 -14.35 5.46 0.05
N ALA A 407 -14.47 6.75 0.40
CA ALA A 407 -15.22 7.23 1.55
C ALA A 407 -16.76 7.23 1.36
N SER A 408 -17.27 6.77 0.23
CA SER A 408 -18.70 6.75 -0.08
C SER A 408 -19.34 5.44 0.40
N TYR A 409 -20.51 5.51 1.02
CA TYR A 409 -21.30 4.35 1.37
C TYR A 409 -22.49 4.24 0.42
N ASN A 410 -22.26 3.74 -0.79
CA ASN A 410 -23.23 3.58 -1.87
C ASN A 410 -22.69 2.53 -2.88
N SER A 411 -23.41 2.37 -4.00
CA SER A 411 -23.04 1.40 -5.06
C SER A 411 -21.64 1.62 -5.67
N SER A 412 -21.04 2.82 -5.54
CA SER A 412 -19.69 3.13 -6.01
C SER A 412 -18.62 3.03 -4.90
N GLN A 413 -18.84 2.25 -3.84
CA GLN A 413 -17.94 2.16 -2.70
C GLN A 413 -16.58 1.55 -3.04
N ILE A 414 -16.48 0.64 -4.01
CA ILE A 414 -15.19 0.15 -4.51
C ILE A 414 -14.51 1.29 -5.29
N ALA A 415 -13.23 1.53 -5.04
CA ALA A 415 -12.47 2.53 -5.77
C ALA A 415 -12.36 2.15 -7.26
N PRO A 416 -12.56 3.08 -8.21
CA PRO A 416 -12.66 2.74 -9.64
C PRO A 416 -11.45 2.00 -10.20
N PHE A 417 -10.26 2.25 -9.65
CA PHE A 417 -9.01 1.60 -10.04
C PHE A 417 -8.81 0.23 -9.41
N SER A 418 -9.54 -0.10 -8.32
CA SER A 418 -9.26 -1.33 -7.57
C SER A 418 -9.48 -2.57 -8.42
N ASN A 419 -8.48 -3.45 -8.50
CA ASN A 419 -8.73 -4.81 -8.95
C ASN A 419 -9.65 -5.51 -7.96
N TYR A 420 -10.39 -6.50 -8.47
CA TYR A 420 -11.38 -7.27 -7.73
C TYR A 420 -11.33 -8.75 -8.14
N GLY A 421 -11.99 -9.61 -7.36
CA GLY A 421 -12.08 -11.03 -7.66
C GLY A 421 -12.73 -11.78 -6.51
N LYS A 422 -13.75 -12.57 -6.82
CA LYS A 422 -14.49 -13.37 -5.85
C LYS A 422 -13.60 -14.41 -5.14
N GLU A 423 -12.60 -14.91 -5.85
CA GLU A 423 -11.70 -15.97 -5.36
C GLU A 423 -10.32 -15.42 -4.90
N ASN A 424 -9.81 -14.37 -5.57
CA ASN A 424 -8.43 -13.93 -5.43
C ASN A 424 -8.26 -12.57 -4.74
N VAL A 425 -9.37 -11.91 -4.35
CA VAL A 425 -9.36 -10.77 -3.43
C VAL A 425 -10.06 -11.18 -2.15
N ASP A 426 -9.36 -11.09 -1.02
CA ASP A 426 -9.89 -11.57 0.26
C ASP A 426 -10.92 -10.61 0.86
N LEU A 427 -10.56 -9.31 0.95
CA LEU A 427 -11.37 -8.26 1.55
C LEU A 427 -10.99 -6.89 1.00
N PHE A 428 -11.72 -5.86 1.40
CA PHE A 428 -11.44 -4.47 1.04
C PHE A 428 -10.98 -3.64 2.24
N ALA A 429 -10.22 -2.58 1.95
CA ALA A 429 -9.82 -1.55 2.92
C ALA A 429 -9.81 -0.17 2.27
N PRO A 430 -9.80 0.93 3.05
CA PRO A 430 -9.63 2.29 2.53
C PRO A 430 -8.37 2.43 1.68
N GLY A 431 -8.53 2.87 0.42
CA GLY A 431 -7.42 3.01 -0.52
C GLY A 431 -7.51 4.21 -1.45
N HIS A 432 -8.62 4.98 -1.43
CA HIS A 432 -8.78 6.20 -2.24
C HIS A 432 -8.71 7.45 -1.37
N ALA A 433 -7.96 8.46 -1.80
CA ALA A 433 -7.73 9.70 -1.07
C ALA A 433 -7.25 9.46 0.38
N ILE A 434 -6.19 8.69 0.54
CA ILE A 434 -5.60 8.37 1.84
C ILE A 434 -4.50 9.37 2.16
N TRP A 435 -4.68 10.10 3.27
CA TRP A 435 -3.72 11.07 3.79
C TRP A 435 -2.67 10.35 4.64
N SER A 436 -1.38 10.52 4.30
CA SER A 436 -0.28 9.95 5.08
C SER A 436 1.03 10.71 4.85
N THR A 437 2.09 10.30 5.55
CA THR A 437 3.44 10.84 5.46
C THR A 437 4.04 10.62 4.07
N ILE A 438 4.80 11.59 3.57
CA ILE A 438 5.69 11.47 2.41
C ILE A 438 7.09 11.95 2.79
N SER A 439 8.06 11.80 1.90
CA SER A 439 9.44 12.23 2.15
C SER A 439 9.54 13.72 2.53
N ASP A 440 10.65 14.08 3.19
CA ASP A 440 10.96 15.45 3.62
C ASP A 440 10.04 16.03 4.71
N GLY A 441 9.38 15.16 5.50
CA GLY A 441 8.54 15.58 6.63
C GLY A 441 7.13 16.03 6.22
N ASP A 442 6.76 15.87 4.97
CA ASP A 442 5.49 16.28 4.40
C ASP A 442 4.41 15.18 4.46
N TYR A 443 3.20 15.56 4.01
CA TYR A 443 2.03 14.68 3.95
C TYR A 443 1.27 14.91 2.65
N PHE A 444 0.72 13.84 2.08
CA PHE A 444 -0.04 13.93 0.84
C PHE A 444 -1.17 12.88 0.77
N PHE A 445 -2.12 13.11 -0.13
CA PHE A 445 -3.17 12.13 -0.45
C PHE A 445 -2.69 11.22 -1.59
N PHE A 446 -2.68 9.92 -1.34
CA PHE A 446 -2.44 8.92 -2.39
C PHE A 446 -3.67 8.02 -2.60
N ASP A 447 -3.73 7.46 -3.81
CA ASP A 447 -4.73 6.50 -4.24
C ASP A 447 -4.03 5.17 -4.57
N GLY A 448 -4.67 4.05 -4.26
CA GLY A 448 -4.17 2.74 -4.63
C GLY A 448 -4.57 1.63 -3.66
N THR A 449 -4.57 0.40 -4.15
CA THR A 449 -4.56 -0.79 -3.30
C THR A 449 -3.29 -0.84 -2.45
N SER A 450 -2.24 -0.11 -2.87
CA SER A 450 -1.03 0.17 -2.10
C SER A 450 -1.30 0.89 -0.77
N MET A 451 -2.41 1.62 -0.61
CA MET A 451 -2.84 2.26 0.63
C MET A 451 -3.81 1.38 1.41
N ALA A 452 -4.53 0.50 0.72
CA ALA A 452 -5.43 -0.47 1.33
C ALA A 452 -4.66 -1.61 2.06
N ALA A 453 -3.59 -2.12 1.47
CA ALA A 453 -2.76 -3.16 2.08
C ALA A 453 -2.16 -2.72 3.44
N PRO A 454 -1.50 -1.55 3.58
CA PRO A 454 -0.99 -1.09 4.88
C PRO A 454 -2.09 -0.80 5.89
N ALA A 455 -3.30 -0.46 5.47
CA ALA A 455 -4.44 -0.33 6.37
C ALA A 455 -4.79 -1.69 7.02
N VAL A 456 -4.83 -2.78 6.25
CA VAL A 456 -5.00 -4.14 6.77
C VAL A 456 -3.80 -4.57 7.61
N THR A 457 -2.58 -4.25 7.17
CA THR A 457 -1.33 -4.53 7.89
C THR A 457 -1.34 -3.89 9.29
N GLY A 458 -1.77 -2.62 9.39
CA GLY A 458 -1.91 -1.94 10.67
C GLY A 458 -2.91 -2.63 11.60
N VAL A 459 -4.08 -3.04 11.09
CA VAL A 459 -5.08 -3.78 11.87
C VAL A 459 -4.54 -5.16 12.31
N ALA A 460 -3.83 -5.87 11.41
CA ALA A 460 -3.18 -7.14 11.74
C ALA A 460 -2.12 -6.98 12.85
N ALA A 461 -1.31 -5.93 12.75
CA ALA A 461 -0.29 -5.62 13.75
C ALA A 461 -0.91 -5.32 15.14
N VAL A 462 -2.05 -4.60 15.19
CA VAL A 462 -2.78 -4.39 16.45
C VAL A 462 -3.27 -5.72 17.03
N LEU A 463 -3.83 -6.61 16.23
CA LEU A 463 -4.23 -7.94 16.71
C LEU A 463 -3.04 -8.75 17.21
N ARG A 464 -1.93 -8.79 16.48
CA ARG A 464 -0.70 -9.47 16.90
C ARG A 464 -0.15 -8.91 18.20
N SER A 465 -0.24 -7.59 18.39
CA SER A 465 0.21 -6.91 19.62
C SER A 465 -0.56 -7.38 20.87
N PHE A 466 -1.88 -7.54 20.77
CA PHE A 466 -2.71 -7.97 21.90
C PHE A 466 -2.88 -9.49 22.02
N TYR A 467 -2.65 -10.22 20.91
CA TYR A 467 -2.77 -11.68 20.84
C TYR A 467 -1.53 -12.32 20.20
N PRO A 468 -0.35 -12.18 20.80
CA PRO A 468 0.93 -12.63 20.20
C PRO A 468 1.01 -14.14 19.94
N LYS A 469 0.13 -14.92 20.59
CA LYS A 469 0.06 -16.39 20.42
C LYS A 469 -0.85 -16.83 19.27
N TYR A 470 -1.58 -15.92 18.64
CA TYR A 470 -2.42 -16.28 17.50
C TYR A 470 -1.55 -16.43 16.24
N SER A 471 -1.78 -17.52 15.51
CA SER A 471 -1.06 -17.77 14.26
C SER A 471 -1.45 -16.78 13.16
N ALA A 472 -0.62 -16.66 12.12
CA ALA A 472 -0.90 -15.87 10.92
C ALA A 472 -2.24 -16.25 10.29
N GLU A 473 -2.49 -17.56 10.16
CA GLU A 473 -3.77 -18.10 9.67
C GLU A 473 -4.95 -17.69 10.56
N LYS A 474 -4.78 -17.75 11.90
CA LYS A 474 -5.83 -17.31 12.83
C LYS A 474 -6.10 -15.82 12.70
N ILE A 475 -5.05 -14.99 12.55
CA ILE A 475 -5.20 -13.55 12.31
C ILE A 475 -5.92 -13.31 10.97
N LYS A 476 -5.51 -13.96 9.85
CA LYS A 476 -6.22 -13.90 8.55
C LYS A 476 -7.71 -14.23 8.75
N SER A 477 -8.03 -15.35 9.36
CA SER A 477 -9.42 -15.79 9.61
C SER A 477 -10.23 -14.76 10.41
N LEU A 478 -9.63 -14.14 11.44
CA LEU A 478 -10.27 -13.10 12.24
C LEU A 478 -10.55 -11.84 11.40
N LEU A 479 -9.57 -11.36 10.64
CA LEU A 479 -9.72 -10.18 9.79
C LEU A 479 -10.83 -10.37 8.75
N MET A 480 -10.85 -11.52 8.07
CA MET A 480 -11.86 -11.85 7.07
C MET A 480 -13.26 -12.01 7.67
N SER A 481 -13.37 -12.67 8.81
CA SER A 481 -14.70 -12.95 9.41
C SER A 481 -15.31 -11.73 10.08
N SER A 482 -14.51 -10.86 10.70
CA SER A 482 -14.95 -9.72 11.52
C SER A 482 -15.20 -8.42 10.75
N GLY A 483 -14.83 -8.34 9.47
CA GLY A 483 -15.10 -7.17 8.65
C GLY A 483 -16.60 -6.83 8.59
N VAL A 484 -16.92 -5.58 8.31
CA VAL A 484 -18.30 -5.13 8.08
C VAL A 484 -18.67 -5.32 6.61
N PRO A 485 -19.92 -5.70 6.28
CA PRO A 485 -20.37 -5.77 4.89
C PRO A 485 -20.15 -4.42 4.17
N LEU A 486 -19.78 -4.49 2.90
CA LEU A 486 -19.86 -3.34 2.00
C LEU A 486 -21.33 -2.99 1.72
N PHE A 487 -21.56 -1.93 0.95
CA PHE A 487 -22.90 -1.55 0.51
C PHE A 487 -23.59 -2.70 -0.26
N ASP A 488 -24.88 -2.91 -0.03
CA ASP A 488 -25.60 -4.14 -0.42
C ASP A 488 -25.50 -4.48 -1.91
N GLU A 489 -25.48 -3.47 -2.78
CA GLU A 489 -25.35 -3.63 -4.23
C GLU A 489 -24.26 -2.69 -4.76
N LEU A 490 -23.22 -3.25 -5.34
CA LEU A 490 -22.05 -2.52 -5.83
C LEU A 490 -22.03 -2.53 -7.36
N THR A 491 -21.58 -1.41 -7.94
CA THR A 491 -21.29 -1.28 -9.37
C THR A 491 -19.81 -1.02 -9.56
N HIS A 492 -19.12 -1.92 -10.26
CA HIS A 492 -17.69 -1.82 -10.56
C HIS A 492 -17.39 -2.53 -11.88
N ASP A 493 -16.55 -1.95 -12.73
CA ASP A 493 -16.19 -2.47 -14.05
C ASP A 493 -17.43 -2.93 -14.87
N ASN A 494 -18.44 -2.05 -14.97
CA ASN A 494 -19.73 -2.29 -15.63
C ASN A 494 -20.53 -3.49 -15.08
N THR A 495 -20.14 -4.04 -13.94
CA THR A 495 -20.84 -5.13 -13.26
C THR A 495 -21.56 -4.59 -12.03
N THR A 496 -22.86 -4.86 -11.92
CA THR A 496 -23.65 -4.59 -10.71
C THR A 496 -23.99 -5.90 -10.04
N ALA A 497 -23.53 -6.07 -8.78
CA ALA A 497 -23.70 -7.31 -8.05
C ALA A 497 -23.58 -7.10 -6.53
N THR A 498 -23.88 -8.15 -5.77
CA THR A 498 -23.63 -8.18 -4.32
C THR A 498 -22.12 -8.15 -4.01
N PRO A 499 -21.70 -7.65 -2.84
CA PRO A 499 -20.29 -7.51 -2.48
C PRO A 499 -19.42 -8.76 -2.65
N LYS A 500 -20.00 -9.95 -2.47
CA LYS A 500 -19.30 -11.24 -2.63
C LYS A 500 -18.94 -11.58 -4.08
N ALA A 501 -19.42 -10.83 -5.04
CA ALA A 501 -18.96 -10.96 -6.42
C ALA A 501 -17.60 -10.30 -6.65
N PHE A 502 -17.19 -9.39 -5.76
CA PHE A 502 -15.99 -8.56 -5.91
C PHE A 502 -14.85 -8.94 -4.96
N SER A 503 -15.12 -9.71 -3.90
CA SER A 503 -14.10 -10.33 -3.05
C SER A 503 -14.66 -11.54 -2.31
N LYS A 504 -13.78 -12.40 -1.81
CA LYS A 504 -14.10 -13.62 -1.06
C LYS A 504 -15.06 -13.38 0.11
N THR A 505 -14.89 -12.26 0.81
CA THR A 505 -15.73 -11.92 1.97
C THR A 505 -16.85 -10.93 1.66
N GLY A 506 -16.71 -10.07 0.67
CA GLY A 506 -17.60 -8.92 0.43
C GLY A 506 -17.59 -7.90 1.57
N LYS A 507 -16.46 -7.78 2.30
CA LYS A 507 -16.37 -7.00 3.53
C LYS A 507 -15.25 -5.97 3.50
N LEU A 508 -15.48 -4.88 4.24
CA LEU A 508 -14.48 -3.90 4.64
C LEU A 508 -13.85 -4.32 5.96
N ILE A 509 -12.53 -4.26 6.05
CA ILE A 509 -11.79 -4.51 7.30
C ILE A 509 -12.29 -3.61 8.45
N ASN A 510 -12.33 -4.14 9.68
CA ASN A 510 -12.81 -3.38 10.83
C ASN A 510 -12.07 -3.77 12.11
N LEU A 511 -11.32 -2.83 12.70
CA LEU A 511 -10.52 -3.08 13.91
C LEU A 511 -11.39 -3.36 15.14
N TYR A 512 -12.49 -2.60 15.32
CA TYR A 512 -13.35 -2.75 16.48
C TYR A 512 -13.94 -4.17 16.56
N ASN A 513 -14.51 -4.64 15.46
CA ASN A 513 -15.05 -6.00 15.38
C ASN A 513 -13.95 -7.07 15.49
N ALA A 514 -12.77 -6.83 14.91
CA ALA A 514 -11.66 -7.77 14.96
C ALA A 514 -11.18 -8.02 16.40
N LEU A 515 -11.04 -6.96 17.21
CA LEU A 515 -10.69 -7.08 18.63
C LEU A 515 -11.74 -7.82 19.45
N LEU A 516 -13.04 -7.56 19.18
CA LEU A 516 -14.14 -8.29 19.84
C LEU A 516 -14.15 -9.76 19.45
N ALA A 517 -13.93 -10.06 18.16
CA ALA A 517 -13.87 -11.44 17.67
C ALA A 517 -12.67 -12.21 18.25
N ALA A 518 -11.52 -11.56 18.34
CA ALA A 518 -10.31 -12.13 18.95
C ALA A 518 -10.46 -12.43 20.45
N SER A 519 -11.36 -11.73 21.14
CA SER A 519 -11.65 -11.93 22.58
C SER A 519 -12.60 -13.09 22.87
N LYS A 520 -13.30 -13.59 21.87
CA LYS A 520 -14.15 -14.78 21.97
C LYS A 520 -13.26 -16.01 21.81
N LYS A 521 -13.17 -16.84 22.84
CA LYS A 521 -12.42 -18.11 22.80
C LYS A 521 -13.18 -19.16 22.02
#